data_b052c9f8f8462627ed8b12226af853fe
#
_entry.id   b052c9f8f8462627ed8b12226af853fe
#
_cell.length_a   1.000
_cell.length_b   1.000
_cell.length_c   1.000
_cell.angle_alpha   90.00
_cell.angle_beta   90.00
_cell.angle_gamma   90.00
#
_symmetry.space_group_name_H-M   'P 1'
#
loop_
_entity.id
_entity.type
_entity.pdbx_description
1 polymer ?
#
loop_
_entity_poly.entity_id
_entity_poly.type
_entity_poly.pdbx_seq_one_letter_code
_entity_poly.pdbx_strand_id
1 'polypeptide(L)'
;MISGAFMVPHPPLIIPEVGRGKEQKIQNTINAYHEAGLKIGHLRPETIILLSPHQIMYADYFHISPGRWAEGDFGQFGVGKVKMEVSYDTEFVDKLCEMAKAADFPAGTLGERDRRLDHGTLVPLYFVNKYWKGYRLVRVGLSGLALTDHYELGRMIRETANVLDKNVVIIASGDLSHRLKEDGPYGYQEEGPEYDRRIMEVMGRGDFGELLEFSEDFCEKAGECGHRSFTIMAGALDRTKVTVNRLSYEGTFGVGYGICTYVTCGQDLQRNFKDQYEEKEKKRILELRQREDEYVQLARQAIEEYVRTGQKIQVTEGSPRQMCDYRAGVFVSIKKEGRLRGCIGTIQAVRQSIAEEIIENAISAASRDPRFSPVKTEELDWLTVSVDVLGDTEKIDSPDKLDVRRYGVVVTKGYKRGLLLPNLEGVDTVEEQIAIAKQKAGIGEHDKVELERFEVVRHH
;
A
#
# COMPACT_ATOMS: atom_id res chain seq x y z
N MET A 1 -2.13 -10.84 25.42
CA MET A 1 -3.45 -10.25 25.12
C MET A 1 -3.28 -8.77 24.81
N ILE A 2 -3.94 -8.21 23.76
CA ILE A 2 -3.92 -6.77 23.48
C ILE A 2 -4.85 -6.06 24.46
N SER A 3 -4.33 -5.13 25.25
CA SER A 3 -5.12 -4.33 26.21
C SER A 3 -5.55 -2.97 25.68
N GLY A 4 -4.86 -2.46 24.66
CA GLY A 4 -5.23 -1.21 24.00
C GLY A 4 -4.41 -0.92 22.77
N ALA A 5 -4.90 0.03 21.96
CA ALA A 5 -4.21 0.53 20.79
C ALA A 5 -4.37 2.04 20.65
N PHE A 6 -3.40 2.69 20.04
CA PHE A 6 -3.28 4.13 19.99
C PHE A 6 -2.82 4.57 18.61
N MET A 7 -3.65 5.33 17.91
CA MET A 7 -3.29 6.06 16.71
C MET A 7 -2.72 7.41 17.12
N VAL A 8 -1.48 7.72 16.71
CA VAL A 8 -0.78 8.95 17.12
C VAL A 8 0.09 9.51 15.98
N PRO A 9 0.18 10.83 15.81
CA PRO A 9 1.07 11.48 14.84
C PRO A 9 2.51 11.54 15.39
N HIS A 10 3.47 11.91 14.53
CA HIS A 10 4.86 11.99 14.97
C HIS A 10 5.64 13.24 14.51
N PRO A 11 5.02 14.44 14.49
CA PRO A 11 5.77 15.62 14.08
C PRO A 11 6.90 15.92 15.09
N PRO A 12 8.17 16.01 14.66
CA PRO A 12 9.27 16.27 15.58
C PRO A 12 9.13 17.60 16.33
N LEU A 13 8.46 18.58 15.71
CA LEU A 13 8.23 19.89 16.29
C LEU A 13 7.34 19.86 17.56
N ILE A 14 6.63 18.76 17.83
CA ILE A 14 5.81 18.60 19.06
C ILE A 14 6.70 18.51 20.32
N ILE A 15 7.97 18.16 20.15
CA ILE A 15 8.97 18.14 21.23
C ILE A 15 9.39 19.59 21.50
N PRO A 16 9.24 20.13 22.71
CA PRO A 16 9.48 21.56 22.99
C PRO A 16 10.88 22.05 22.58
N GLU A 17 11.90 21.23 22.76
CA GLU A 17 13.27 21.55 22.39
C GLU A 17 13.44 21.67 20.85
N VAL A 18 12.65 20.94 20.07
CA VAL A 18 12.63 21.02 18.61
C VAL A 18 11.72 22.13 18.13
N GLY A 19 10.51 22.23 18.67
CA GLY A 19 9.47 23.19 18.30
C GLY A 19 9.83 24.64 18.64
N ARG A 20 10.55 24.83 19.76
CA ARG A 20 11.03 26.15 20.24
C ARG A 20 9.90 27.19 20.32
N GLY A 21 8.75 26.77 20.83
CA GLY A 21 7.54 27.57 20.98
C GLY A 21 6.51 27.39 19.86
N LYS A 22 6.89 26.81 18.69
CA LYS A 22 5.95 26.54 17.60
C LYS A 22 4.96 25.43 17.95
N GLU A 23 5.37 24.48 18.81
CA GLU A 23 4.54 23.36 19.29
C GLU A 23 3.25 23.81 19.96
N GLN A 24 3.23 25.03 20.53
CA GLN A 24 2.04 25.62 21.14
C GLN A 24 0.86 25.78 20.17
N LYS A 25 1.13 25.84 18.86
CA LYS A 25 0.09 25.93 17.83
C LYS A 25 -0.67 24.61 17.60
N ILE A 26 -0.19 23.52 18.18
CA ILE A 26 -0.83 22.20 18.17
C ILE A 26 -1.08 21.69 19.60
N GLN A 27 -1.54 22.60 20.46
CA GLN A 27 -1.71 22.31 21.89
C GLN A 27 -2.76 21.20 22.14
N ASN A 28 -3.80 21.10 21.31
CA ASN A 28 -4.79 20.02 21.45
C ASN A 28 -4.15 18.66 21.19
N THR A 29 -3.27 18.56 20.19
CA THR A 29 -2.49 17.34 19.92
C THR A 29 -1.57 16.99 21.09
N ILE A 30 -0.89 17.98 21.68
CA ILE A 30 -0.05 17.76 22.88
C ILE A 30 -0.89 17.24 24.06
N ASN A 31 -2.02 17.87 24.34
CA ASN A 31 -2.92 17.47 25.41
C ASN A 31 -3.45 16.04 25.19
N ALA A 32 -3.85 15.72 23.97
CA ALA A 32 -4.29 14.39 23.57
C ALA A 32 -3.19 13.33 23.72
N TYR A 33 -1.95 13.68 23.41
CA TYR A 33 -0.80 12.80 23.66
C TYR A 33 -0.58 12.53 25.16
N HIS A 34 -0.75 13.53 26.01
CA HIS A 34 -0.68 13.33 27.46
C HIS A 34 -1.80 12.41 27.95
N GLU A 35 -3.01 12.55 27.43
CA GLU A 35 -4.11 11.66 27.77
C GLU A 35 -3.86 10.22 27.27
N ALA A 36 -3.36 10.05 26.05
CA ALA A 36 -2.96 8.75 25.53
C ALA A 36 -1.85 8.10 26.38
N GLY A 37 -0.83 8.87 26.75
CA GLY A 37 0.26 8.39 27.62
C GLY A 37 -0.24 7.97 29.01
N LEU A 38 -1.16 8.72 29.61
CA LEU A 38 -1.81 8.35 30.89
C LEU A 38 -2.59 7.03 30.76
N LYS A 39 -3.36 6.85 29.67
CA LYS A 39 -4.08 5.59 29.42
C LYS A 39 -3.12 4.41 29.29
N ILE A 40 -2.00 4.56 28.56
CA ILE A 40 -0.96 3.54 28.46
C ILE A 40 -0.37 3.23 29.84
N GLY A 41 -0.10 4.27 30.66
CA GLY A 41 0.37 4.12 32.02
C GLY A 41 -0.60 3.33 32.92
N HIS A 42 -1.90 3.49 32.74
CA HIS A 42 -2.91 2.72 33.47
C HIS A 42 -3.00 1.27 33.00
N LEU A 43 -2.81 1.02 31.70
CA LEU A 43 -2.80 -0.33 31.13
C LEU A 43 -1.55 -1.13 31.52
N ARG A 44 -0.44 -0.46 31.87
CA ARG A 44 0.83 -1.07 32.31
C ARG A 44 1.29 -2.20 31.38
N PRO A 45 1.45 -1.97 30.06
CA PRO A 45 1.87 -3.02 29.14
C PRO A 45 3.25 -3.55 29.51
N GLU A 46 3.43 -4.87 29.34
CA GLU A 46 4.74 -5.53 29.37
C GLU A 46 5.48 -5.30 28.05
N THR A 47 4.71 -5.27 26.94
CA THR A 47 5.23 -5.07 25.59
C THR A 47 4.48 -3.95 24.88
N ILE A 48 5.22 -3.05 24.25
CA ILE A 48 4.68 -2.07 23.31
C ILE A 48 5.09 -2.48 21.91
N ILE A 49 4.12 -2.68 21.03
CA ILE A 49 4.35 -2.83 19.59
C ILE A 49 4.22 -1.45 18.97
N LEU A 50 5.29 -0.93 18.39
CA LEU A 50 5.30 0.37 17.74
C LEU A 50 5.50 0.18 16.23
N LEU A 51 4.53 0.69 15.48
CA LEU A 51 4.48 0.68 14.03
C LEU A 51 4.95 2.04 13.53
N SER A 52 5.99 2.09 12.71
CA SER A 52 6.54 3.36 12.20
C SER A 52 6.76 3.33 10.68
N PRO A 53 6.27 4.35 9.95
CA PRO A 53 6.54 4.50 8.52
C PRO A 53 7.97 4.95 8.22
N HIS A 54 8.73 5.39 9.22
CA HIS A 54 10.11 5.86 9.08
C HIS A 54 11.16 4.82 9.43
N GLN A 55 10.72 3.62 9.79
CA GLN A 55 11.56 2.44 9.81
C GLN A 55 11.78 1.96 8.38
N ILE A 56 12.76 1.07 8.18
CA ILE A 56 13.02 0.49 6.87
C ILE A 56 11.76 -0.18 6.31
N MET A 57 11.42 0.22 5.10
CA MET A 57 10.30 -0.30 4.34
C MET A 57 10.82 -1.07 3.12
N TYR A 58 10.49 -2.34 3.04
CA TYR A 58 10.71 -3.17 1.86
C TYR A 58 9.43 -3.26 1.01
N ALA A 59 9.58 -3.49 -0.28
CA ALA A 59 8.44 -3.60 -1.18
C ALA A 59 7.56 -4.83 -0.90
N ASP A 60 8.17 -5.92 -0.45
CA ASP A 60 7.60 -7.26 -0.37
C ASP A 60 7.82 -7.97 0.97
N TYR A 61 8.22 -7.22 2.02
CA TYR A 61 8.57 -7.81 3.32
C TYR A 61 8.32 -6.83 4.47
N PHE A 62 7.78 -7.33 5.58
CA PHE A 62 7.63 -6.59 6.84
C PHE A 62 8.86 -6.77 7.72
N HIS A 63 9.59 -5.69 7.92
CA HIS A 63 10.78 -5.72 8.75
C HIS A 63 10.44 -5.53 10.23
N ILE A 64 10.83 -6.49 11.05
CA ILE A 64 10.79 -6.44 12.52
C ILE A 64 12.20 -6.19 13.01
N SER A 65 12.41 -5.13 13.79
CA SER A 65 13.76 -4.75 14.24
C SER A 65 14.41 -5.87 15.06
N PRO A 66 15.58 -6.35 14.64
CA PRO A 66 16.33 -7.37 15.38
C PRO A 66 17.13 -6.76 16.54
N GLY A 67 17.65 -7.63 17.39
CA GLY A 67 18.55 -7.25 18.47
C GLY A 67 17.90 -7.20 19.83
N ARG A 68 18.61 -6.66 20.82
CA ARG A 68 18.16 -6.65 22.22
C ARG A 68 17.80 -5.26 22.73
N TRP A 69 18.24 -4.22 22.06
CA TRP A 69 18.02 -2.83 22.42
C TRP A 69 18.21 -1.90 21.23
N ALA A 70 17.67 -0.68 21.36
CA ALA A 70 17.87 0.40 20.39
C ALA A 70 17.98 1.72 21.11
N GLU A 71 18.60 2.71 20.47
CA GLU A 71 18.74 4.08 20.97
C GLU A 71 18.44 5.09 19.87
N GLY A 72 18.11 6.29 20.27
CA GLY A 72 17.91 7.39 19.34
C GLY A 72 17.84 8.72 20.01
N ASP A 73 17.96 9.77 19.21
CA ASP A 73 17.86 11.15 19.65
C ASP A 73 17.25 12.03 18.54
N PHE A 74 16.99 13.28 18.87
CA PHE A 74 16.49 14.29 17.91
C PHE A 74 17.63 15.11 17.27
N GLY A 75 18.84 14.56 17.14
CA GLY A 75 20.01 15.23 16.56
C GLY A 75 19.79 15.69 15.13
N GLN A 76 19.09 14.92 14.31
CA GLN A 76 18.71 15.31 12.93
C GLN A 76 17.82 16.57 12.89
N PHE A 77 17.16 16.91 14.02
CA PHE A 77 16.36 18.13 14.19
C PHE A 77 17.08 19.18 15.05
N GLY A 78 18.40 19.03 15.24
CA GLY A 78 19.25 19.95 15.99
C GLY A 78 19.20 19.79 17.51
N VAL A 79 18.64 18.70 18.05
CA VAL A 79 18.45 18.47 19.49
C VAL A 79 18.94 17.08 19.92
N GLY A 80 20.23 16.83 19.82
CA GLY A 80 20.84 15.56 20.21
C GLY A 80 20.91 15.29 21.72
N LYS A 81 20.43 16.23 22.55
CA LYS A 81 20.39 16.05 24.03
C LYS A 81 19.21 15.23 24.52
N VAL A 82 18.11 15.21 23.77
CA VAL A 82 16.92 14.40 24.05
C VAL A 82 17.16 13.01 23.50
N LYS A 83 17.63 12.11 24.37
CA LYS A 83 18.02 10.74 24.00
C LYS A 83 17.08 9.73 24.65
N MET A 84 16.89 8.61 23.99
CA MET A 84 16.17 7.45 24.49
C MET A 84 16.93 6.17 24.17
N GLU A 85 16.88 5.24 25.12
CA GLU A 85 17.30 3.86 24.95
C GLU A 85 16.15 2.96 25.35
N VAL A 86 15.90 1.90 24.61
CA VAL A 86 14.83 0.95 24.85
C VAL A 86 15.32 -0.48 24.69
N SER A 87 14.86 -1.37 25.57
CA SER A 87 15.09 -2.80 25.43
C SER A 87 14.02 -3.42 24.53
N TYR A 88 14.42 -4.31 23.63
CA TYR A 88 13.49 -5.08 22.80
C TYR A 88 12.93 -6.30 23.53
N ASP A 89 11.68 -6.64 23.23
CA ASP A 89 11.07 -7.91 23.61
C ASP A 89 11.44 -9.01 22.60
N THR A 90 12.63 -9.59 22.81
CA THR A 90 13.18 -10.61 21.90
C THR A 90 12.33 -11.87 21.86
N GLU A 91 11.69 -12.25 22.98
CA GLU A 91 10.79 -13.41 23.02
C GLU A 91 9.56 -13.20 22.11
N PHE A 92 9.00 -11.97 22.15
CA PHE A 92 7.88 -11.62 21.26
C PHE A 92 8.32 -11.61 19.79
N VAL A 93 9.46 -11.01 19.50
CA VAL A 93 10.03 -10.95 18.12
C VAL A 93 10.27 -12.37 17.59
N ASP A 94 10.91 -13.24 18.37
CA ASP A 94 11.22 -14.60 17.95
C ASP A 94 9.94 -15.40 17.69
N LYS A 95 8.92 -15.27 18.56
CA LYS A 95 7.65 -15.98 18.39
C LYS A 95 6.85 -15.45 17.19
N LEU A 96 6.81 -14.14 16.98
CA LEU A 96 6.16 -13.56 15.80
C LEU A 96 6.82 -14.03 14.50
N CYS A 97 8.16 -14.05 14.46
CA CYS A 97 8.91 -14.57 13.31
C CYS A 97 8.66 -16.07 13.05
N GLU A 98 8.57 -16.86 14.12
CA GLU A 98 8.22 -18.29 14.02
C GLU A 98 6.84 -18.48 13.38
N MET A 99 5.84 -17.72 13.86
CA MET A 99 4.47 -17.79 13.33
C MET A 99 4.38 -17.32 11.88
N ALA A 100 5.06 -16.20 11.53
CA ALA A 100 5.13 -15.72 10.16
C ALA A 100 5.74 -16.77 9.21
N LYS A 101 6.86 -17.38 9.63
CA LYS A 101 7.50 -18.46 8.86
C LYS A 101 6.59 -19.67 8.68
N ALA A 102 5.86 -20.07 9.72
CA ALA A 102 4.94 -21.21 9.66
C ALA A 102 3.77 -20.97 8.70
N ALA A 103 3.36 -19.71 8.54
CA ALA A 103 2.29 -19.28 7.64
C ALA A 103 2.79 -18.90 6.22
N ASP A 104 4.07 -19.06 5.91
CA ASP A 104 4.70 -18.55 4.67
C ASP A 104 4.43 -17.05 4.46
N PHE A 105 4.35 -16.28 5.56
CA PHE A 105 4.06 -14.86 5.54
C PHE A 105 5.35 -14.03 5.55
N PRO A 106 5.49 -13.00 4.67
CA PRO A 106 6.74 -12.30 4.46
C PRO A 106 7.03 -11.26 5.57
N ALA A 107 7.28 -11.73 6.79
CA ALA A 107 7.63 -10.89 7.94
C ALA A 107 8.75 -11.52 8.77
N GLY A 108 9.61 -10.68 9.36
CA GLY A 108 10.67 -11.13 10.26
C GLY A 108 11.82 -10.14 10.36
N THR A 109 12.99 -10.64 10.78
CA THR A 109 14.16 -9.84 11.12
C THR A 109 15.24 -9.81 10.02
N LEU A 110 14.92 -10.23 8.79
CA LEU A 110 15.86 -10.15 7.67
C LEU A 110 16.05 -8.69 7.22
N GLY A 111 17.25 -8.37 6.75
CA GLY A 111 17.59 -7.06 6.22
C GLY A 111 18.36 -6.20 7.20
N GLU A 112 17.99 -4.93 7.31
CA GLU A 112 18.69 -3.90 8.06
C GLU A 112 18.77 -4.19 9.56
N ARG A 113 19.88 -3.75 10.17
CA ARG A 113 20.16 -3.95 11.60
C ARG A 113 20.49 -2.64 12.31
N ASP A 114 20.06 -1.51 11.76
CA ASP A 114 20.27 -0.20 12.39
C ASP A 114 19.51 -0.14 13.73
N ARG A 115 20.25 0.20 14.79
CA ARG A 115 19.70 0.35 16.14
C ARG A 115 19.15 1.74 16.41
N ARG A 116 19.29 2.67 15.48
CA ARG A 116 18.78 4.02 15.66
C ARG A 116 17.26 4.04 15.58
N LEU A 117 16.66 4.67 16.58
CA LEU A 117 15.24 4.93 16.60
C LEU A 117 14.93 6.11 15.67
N ASP A 118 14.00 5.92 14.75
CA ASP A 118 13.45 6.98 13.91
C ASP A 118 12.50 7.89 14.69
N HIS A 119 12.17 9.07 14.17
CA HIS A 119 11.29 10.02 14.85
C HIS A 119 9.85 9.53 14.99
N GLY A 120 9.36 8.68 14.08
CA GLY A 120 8.06 8.01 14.21
C GLY A 120 8.00 7.08 15.41
N THR A 121 9.15 6.59 15.87
CA THR A 121 9.31 5.85 17.14
C THR A 121 9.57 6.78 18.32
N LEU A 122 10.47 7.75 18.17
CA LEU A 122 10.92 8.61 19.28
C LEU A 122 9.82 9.52 19.80
N VAL A 123 8.99 10.11 18.93
CA VAL A 123 7.93 11.04 19.35
C VAL A 123 6.89 10.35 20.23
N PRO A 124 6.28 9.22 19.85
CA PRO A 124 5.36 8.51 20.74
C PRO A 124 6.01 8.11 22.06
N LEU A 125 7.23 7.55 22.02
CA LEU A 125 7.92 7.11 23.23
C LEU A 125 8.30 8.28 24.16
N TYR A 126 8.53 9.48 23.65
CA TYR A 126 8.75 10.67 24.47
C TYR A 126 7.55 10.94 25.39
N PHE A 127 6.33 10.79 24.89
CA PHE A 127 5.12 10.97 25.70
C PHE A 127 4.85 9.77 26.61
N VAL A 128 4.98 8.54 26.10
CA VAL A 128 4.79 7.31 26.88
C VAL A 128 5.71 7.28 28.11
N ASN A 129 6.99 7.61 27.94
CA ASN A 129 8.00 7.55 28.98
C ASN A 129 7.78 8.55 30.13
N LYS A 130 6.87 9.50 29.98
CA LYS A 130 6.43 10.38 31.07
C LYS A 130 5.50 9.67 32.07
N TYR A 131 4.84 8.59 31.64
CA TYR A 131 3.79 7.90 32.40
C TYR A 131 4.12 6.43 32.67
N TRP A 132 4.83 5.76 31.77
CA TRP A 132 5.18 4.34 31.89
C TRP A 132 6.53 4.04 31.25
N LYS A 133 7.39 3.29 31.98
CA LYS A 133 8.72 2.85 31.51
C LYS A 133 8.93 1.35 31.68
N GLY A 134 7.96 0.65 32.26
CA GLY A 134 8.05 -0.79 32.56
C GLY A 134 7.69 -1.70 31.38
N TYR A 135 8.12 -1.34 30.16
CA TYR A 135 7.82 -2.11 28.95
C TYR A 135 9.09 -2.51 28.21
N ARG A 136 8.95 -3.50 27.33
CA ARG A 136 9.88 -3.82 26.26
C ARG A 136 9.25 -3.45 24.92
N LEU A 137 10.08 -3.09 23.93
CA LEU A 137 9.62 -2.63 22.64
C LEU A 137 9.69 -3.75 21.58
N VAL A 138 8.70 -3.83 20.71
CA VAL A 138 8.80 -4.46 19.39
C VAL A 138 8.57 -3.37 18.37
N ARG A 139 9.55 -3.14 17.49
CA ARG A 139 9.46 -2.12 16.44
C ARG A 139 9.24 -2.79 15.10
N VAL A 140 8.17 -2.41 14.42
CA VAL A 140 7.73 -3.00 13.15
C VAL A 140 7.65 -1.93 12.09
N GLY A 141 8.34 -2.15 10.97
CA GLY A 141 8.26 -1.32 9.77
C GLY A 141 7.06 -1.68 8.91
N LEU A 142 6.75 -0.79 7.99
CA LEU A 142 5.71 -1.00 6.99
C LEU A 142 6.27 -1.73 5.77
N SER A 143 5.41 -2.09 4.84
CA SER A 143 5.77 -2.78 3.61
C SER A 143 5.05 -2.18 2.40
N GLY A 144 5.57 -2.44 1.19
CA GLY A 144 4.88 -2.21 -0.07
C GLY A 144 3.79 -3.24 -0.40
N LEU A 145 3.53 -4.22 0.47
CA LEU A 145 2.47 -5.22 0.32
C LEU A 145 1.06 -4.61 0.41
N ALA A 146 0.03 -5.39 0.11
CA ALA A 146 -1.35 -4.94 0.14
C ALA A 146 -1.84 -4.57 1.56
N LEU A 147 -2.91 -3.79 1.68
CA LEU A 147 -3.50 -3.43 2.98
C LEU A 147 -4.03 -4.67 3.71
N THR A 148 -4.51 -5.68 2.99
CA THR A 148 -4.92 -6.97 3.54
C THR A 148 -3.78 -7.73 4.22
N ASP A 149 -2.54 -7.59 3.70
CA ASP A 149 -1.34 -8.16 4.34
C ASP A 149 -0.96 -7.38 5.60
N HIS A 150 -1.10 -6.05 5.60
CA HIS A 150 -0.90 -5.24 6.81
C HIS A 150 -1.90 -5.63 7.90
N TYR A 151 -3.17 -5.83 7.54
CA TYR A 151 -4.18 -6.32 8.48
C TYR A 151 -3.82 -7.72 9.02
N GLU A 152 -3.35 -8.62 8.16
CA GLU A 152 -2.95 -9.97 8.57
C GLU A 152 -1.76 -9.98 9.52
N LEU A 153 -0.76 -9.11 9.30
CA LEU A 153 0.33 -8.92 10.27
C LEU A 153 -0.23 -8.51 11.64
N GLY A 154 -1.23 -7.63 11.67
CA GLY A 154 -1.92 -7.26 12.91
C GLY A 154 -2.57 -8.45 13.62
N ARG A 155 -3.24 -9.33 12.87
CA ARG A 155 -3.81 -10.58 13.42
C ARG A 155 -2.73 -11.49 14.01
N MET A 156 -1.59 -11.62 13.33
CA MET A 156 -0.45 -12.39 13.84
C MET A 156 0.14 -11.80 15.11
N ILE A 157 0.25 -10.46 15.21
CA ILE A 157 0.68 -9.75 16.43
C ILE A 157 -0.26 -10.08 17.60
N ARG A 158 -1.58 -10.03 17.37
CA ARG A 158 -2.57 -10.40 18.40
C ARG A 158 -2.41 -11.83 18.85
N GLU A 159 -2.29 -12.75 17.90
CA GLU A 159 -2.13 -14.17 18.22
C GLU A 159 -0.83 -14.44 18.98
N THR A 160 0.27 -13.79 18.59
CA THR A 160 1.53 -13.85 19.34
C THR A 160 1.36 -13.38 20.78
N ALA A 161 0.65 -12.26 20.99
CA ALA A 161 0.37 -11.74 22.34
C ALA A 161 -0.45 -12.72 23.19
N ASN A 162 -1.40 -13.43 22.55
CA ASN A 162 -2.22 -14.45 23.22
C ASN A 162 -1.41 -15.70 23.59
N VAL A 163 -0.61 -16.21 22.63
CA VAL A 163 0.23 -17.40 22.86
C VAL A 163 1.26 -17.17 23.98
N LEU A 164 1.84 -15.97 24.04
CA LEU A 164 2.81 -15.61 25.09
C LEU A 164 2.17 -15.13 26.39
N ASP A 165 0.85 -15.00 26.44
CA ASP A 165 0.08 -14.46 27.58
C ASP A 165 0.61 -13.12 28.09
N LYS A 166 1.09 -12.25 27.18
CA LYS A 166 1.64 -10.94 27.51
C LYS A 166 0.58 -9.84 27.40
N ASN A 167 0.67 -8.86 28.32
CA ASN A 167 -0.09 -7.62 28.24
C ASN A 167 0.57 -6.68 27.24
N VAL A 168 -0.10 -6.44 26.10
CA VAL A 168 0.45 -5.72 24.94
C VAL A 168 -0.38 -4.49 24.61
N VAL A 169 0.30 -3.39 24.30
CA VAL A 169 -0.28 -2.18 23.70
C VAL A 169 0.29 -1.97 22.31
N ILE A 170 -0.56 -1.57 21.38
CA ILE A 170 -0.17 -1.19 20.01
C ILE A 170 -0.10 0.34 19.91
N ILE A 171 0.97 0.87 19.36
CA ILE A 171 1.10 2.28 18.98
C ILE A 171 1.28 2.34 17.47
N ALA A 172 0.25 2.80 16.77
CA ALA A 172 0.27 3.05 15.34
C ALA A 172 0.68 4.51 15.12
N SER A 173 1.96 4.70 14.81
CA SER A 173 2.55 6.00 14.53
C SER A 173 2.35 6.36 13.06
N GLY A 174 1.79 7.55 12.81
CA GLY A 174 1.56 8.03 11.45
C GLY A 174 0.91 9.40 11.43
N ASP A 175 1.44 10.30 10.62
CA ASP A 175 0.77 11.55 10.29
C ASP A 175 -0.31 11.26 9.23
N LEU A 176 -1.35 12.08 9.20
CA LEU A 176 -2.39 12.06 8.19
C LEU A 176 -1.88 12.76 6.92
N SER A 177 -2.76 13.38 6.13
CA SER A 177 -2.31 14.06 4.92
C SER A 177 -1.21 15.09 5.19
N HIS A 178 -0.19 15.11 4.34
CA HIS A 178 0.83 16.15 4.30
C HIS A 178 0.48 17.30 3.35
N ARG A 179 -0.69 17.25 2.67
CA ARG A 179 -1.05 18.16 1.57
C ARG A 179 -2.31 18.97 1.86
N LEU A 180 -2.34 19.61 3.05
CA LEU A 180 -3.52 20.35 3.52
C LEU A 180 -3.50 21.85 3.16
N LYS A 181 -2.35 22.41 2.77
CA LYS A 181 -2.20 23.87 2.57
C LYS A 181 -1.20 24.17 1.46
N GLU A 182 -1.49 25.20 0.64
CA GLU A 182 -0.60 25.69 -0.42
C GLU A 182 0.75 26.16 0.13
N ASP A 183 0.74 26.84 1.28
CA ASP A 183 1.93 27.32 1.98
C ASP A 183 2.53 26.29 2.93
N GLY A 184 2.02 25.06 2.91
CA GLY A 184 2.53 23.92 3.68
C GLY A 184 3.81 23.33 3.05
N PRO A 185 4.51 22.47 3.79
CA PRO A 185 5.79 21.90 3.35
C PRO A 185 5.69 20.99 2.11
N TYR A 186 4.49 20.49 1.80
CA TYR A 186 4.24 19.56 0.69
C TYR A 186 3.16 20.04 -0.28
N GLY A 187 2.72 21.31 -0.14
CA GLY A 187 1.67 21.91 -0.96
C GLY A 187 0.26 21.43 -0.61
N TYR A 188 -0.67 21.67 -1.53
CA TYR A 188 -2.08 21.29 -1.38
C TYR A 188 -2.50 20.30 -2.46
N GLN A 189 -3.32 19.33 -2.06
CA GLN A 189 -4.08 18.46 -2.95
C GLN A 189 -5.48 18.32 -2.36
N GLU A 190 -6.51 18.27 -3.20
CA GLU A 190 -7.90 18.16 -2.72
C GLU A 190 -8.17 16.82 -2.02
N GLU A 191 -7.43 15.76 -2.34
CA GLU A 191 -7.48 14.49 -1.65
C GLU A 191 -6.97 14.59 -0.20
N GLY A 192 -6.14 15.57 0.12
CA GLY A 192 -5.58 15.75 1.46
C GLY A 192 -6.63 15.98 2.54
N PRO A 193 -7.42 17.08 2.51
CA PRO A 193 -8.49 17.31 3.48
C PRO A 193 -9.58 16.22 3.45
N GLU A 194 -9.85 15.63 2.30
CA GLU A 194 -10.83 14.56 2.18
C GLU A 194 -10.35 13.27 2.87
N TYR A 195 -9.07 12.93 2.70
CA TYR A 195 -8.45 11.82 3.42
C TYR A 195 -8.55 12.03 4.93
N ASP A 196 -8.15 13.21 5.42
CA ASP A 196 -8.16 13.51 6.85
C ASP A 196 -9.57 13.43 7.45
N ARG A 197 -10.58 13.93 6.72
CA ARG A 197 -11.97 13.84 7.13
C ARG A 197 -12.42 12.38 7.25
N ARG A 198 -12.20 11.58 6.20
CA ARG A 198 -12.61 10.17 6.13
C ARG A 198 -11.89 9.32 7.17
N ILE A 199 -10.55 9.42 7.26
CA ILE A 199 -9.78 8.62 8.20
C ILE A 199 -10.16 8.92 9.65
N MET A 200 -10.39 10.19 9.99
CA MET A 200 -10.80 10.58 11.34
C MET A 200 -12.23 10.14 11.68
N GLU A 201 -13.11 9.97 10.70
CA GLU A 201 -14.43 9.37 10.90
C GLU A 201 -14.34 7.87 11.15
N VAL A 202 -13.62 7.15 10.31
CA VAL A 202 -13.38 5.69 10.43
C VAL A 202 -12.74 5.37 11.78
N MET A 203 -11.64 6.04 12.09
CA MET A 203 -10.89 5.83 13.32
C MET A 203 -11.69 6.26 14.56
N GLY A 204 -12.47 7.35 14.45
CA GLY A 204 -13.30 7.84 15.55
C GLY A 204 -14.53 6.96 15.86
N ARG A 205 -15.00 6.17 14.89
CA ARG A 205 -16.05 5.15 15.10
C ARG A 205 -15.46 3.79 15.47
N GLY A 206 -14.18 3.55 15.14
CA GLY A 206 -13.54 2.25 15.25
C GLY A 206 -14.06 1.24 14.23
N ASP A 207 -14.59 1.72 13.10
CA ASP A 207 -15.07 0.90 11.99
C ASP A 207 -13.94 0.66 10.98
N PHE A 208 -13.02 -0.21 11.36
CA PHE A 208 -11.75 -0.39 10.67
C PHE A 208 -11.85 -1.08 9.30
N GLY A 209 -13.04 -1.60 8.93
CA GLY A 209 -13.23 -2.23 7.62
C GLY A 209 -13.00 -1.27 6.46
N GLU A 210 -13.41 -0.02 6.63
CA GLU A 210 -13.23 1.02 5.63
C GLU A 210 -11.73 1.30 5.32
N LEU A 211 -10.79 0.98 6.22
CA LEU A 211 -9.35 1.15 5.94
C LEU A 211 -8.89 0.34 4.73
N LEU A 212 -9.49 -0.82 4.49
CA LEU A 212 -9.17 -1.68 3.35
C LEU A 212 -9.77 -1.18 2.02
N GLU A 213 -10.69 -0.21 2.08
CA GLU A 213 -11.38 0.35 0.91
C GLU A 213 -10.73 1.65 0.38
N PHE A 214 -9.70 2.17 1.05
CA PHE A 214 -8.94 3.31 0.56
C PHE A 214 -8.01 2.86 -0.57
N SER A 215 -8.14 3.48 -1.76
CA SER A 215 -7.24 3.16 -2.86
C SER A 215 -5.84 3.71 -2.60
N GLU A 216 -4.82 3.03 -3.14
CA GLU A 216 -3.43 3.50 -3.01
C GLU A 216 -3.24 4.87 -3.67
N ASP A 217 -3.83 5.11 -4.84
CA ASP A 217 -3.77 6.41 -5.52
C ASP A 217 -4.33 7.54 -4.65
N PHE A 218 -5.46 7.30 -3.98
CA PHE A 218 -6.04 8.29 -3.08
C PHE A 218 -5.13 8.59 -1.88
N CYS A 219 -4.56 7.55 -1.25
CA CYS A 219 -3.61 7.70 -0.15
C CYS A 219 -2.32 8.41 -0.60
N GLU A 220 -1.80 8.08 -1.78
CA GLU A 220 -0.60 8.69 -2.34
C GLU A 220 -0.82 10.17 -2.70
N LYS A 221 -1.95 10.51 -3.31
CA LYS A 221 -2.33 11.91 -3.59
C LYS A 221 -2.54 12.70 -2.32
N ALA A 222 -3.13 12.12 -1.29
CA ALA A 222 -3.21 12.73 0.04
C ALA A 222 -1.83 12.91 0.68
N GLY A 223 -0.84 12.08 0.31
CA GLY A 223 0.52 12.13 0.84
C GLY A 223 0.60 11.78 2.32
N GLU A 224 -0.20 10.82 2.75
CA GLU A 224 -0.23 10.34 4.14
C GLU A 224 0.94 9.38 4.43
N CYS A 225 1.24 9.14 5.70
CA CYS A 225 2.22 8.12 6.09
C CYS A 225 1.71 7.12 7.15
N GLY A 226 0.50 7.32 7.66
CA GLY A 226 -0.05 6.55 8.78
C GLY A 226 -0.96 5.39 8.40
N HIS A 227 -1.55 5.39 7.22
CA HIS A 227 -2.63 4.47 6.83
C HIS A 227 -2.28 2.99 7.04
N ARG A 228 -1.09 2.59 6.60
CA ARG A 228 -0.59 1.22 6.77
C ARG A 228 -0.34 0.85 8.24
N SER A 229 0.15 1.78 9.06
CA SER A 229 0.26 1.58 10.52
C SER A 229 -1.11 1.36 11.16
N PHE A 230 -2.10 2.16 10.76
CA PHE A 230 -3.47 2.05 11.26
C PHE A 230 -4.12 0.73 10.84
N THR A 231 -3.82 0.24 9.65
CA THR A 231 -4.32 -1.04 9.14
C THR A 231 -3.73 -2.24 9.91
N ILE A 232 -2.44 -2.23 10.25
CA ILE A 232 -1.85 -3.26 11.13
C ILE A 232 -2.50 -3.22 12.51
N MET A 233 -2.69 -2.02 13.07
CA MET A 233 -3.37 -1.85 14.37
C MET A 233 -4.80 -2.39 14.32
N ALA A 234 -5.54 -2.13 13.24
CA ALA A 234 -6.89 -2.66 13.04
C ALA A 234 -6.92 -4.18 13.03
N GLY A 235 -5.95 -4.82 12.37
CA GLY A 235 -5.76 -6.27 12.38
C GLY A 235 -5.46 -6.83 13.77
N ALA A 236 -4.68 -6.11 14.59
CA ALA A 236 -4.42 -6.51 15.97
C ALA A 236 -5.67 -6.42 16.87
N LEU A 237 -6.65 -5.60 16.48
CA LEU A 237 -7.95 -5.46 17.14
C LEU A 237 -9.08 -6.28 16.45
N ASP A 238 -8.74 -7.16 15.50
CA ASP A 238 -9.72 -8.02 14.84
C ASP A 238 -10.53 -8.81 15.87
N ARG A 239 -11.86 -8.93 15.66
CA ARG A 239 -12.81 -9.61 16.56
C ARG A 239 -12.74 -9.17 18.03
N THR A 240 -12.28 -7.94 18.28
CA THR A 240 -12.13 -7.39 19.63
C THR A 240 -13.06 -6.20 19.81
N LYS A 241 -13.85 -6.22 20.88
CA LYS A 241 -14.67 -5.08 21.30
C LYS A 241 -13.75 -4.02 21.91
N VAL A 242 -13.92 -2.76 21.49
CA VAL A 242 -13.11 -1.64 21.95
C VAL A 242 -13.97 -0.46 22.39
N THR A 243 -13.52 0.24 23.41
CA THR A 243 -14.00 1.58 23.73
C THR A 243 -13.15 2.58 22.97
N VAL A 244 -13.77 3.36 22.09
CA VAL A 244 -13.10 4.32 21.21
C VAL A 244 -13.18 5.72 21.80
N ASN A 245 -12.08 6.46 21.75
CA ASN A 245 -12.06 7.89 22.05
C ASN A 245 -11.27 8.62 20.96
N ARG A 246 -11.95 9.49 20.19
CA ARG A 246 -11.32 10.46 19.32
C ARG A 246 -10.90 11.65 20.17
N LEU A 247 -9.59 11.86 20.34
CA LEU A 247 -9.07 12.86 21.27
C LEU A 247 -8.79 14.20 20.59
N SER A 248 -8.15 14.21 19.42
CA SER A 248 -7.83 15.44 18.71
C SER A 248 -7.66 15.24 17.22
N TYR A 249 -7.78 16.33 16.49
CA TYR A 249 -7.33 16.51 15.13
C TYR A 249 -6.89 17.97 14.91
N GLU A 250 -5.70 18.17 14.35
CA GLU A 250 -5.17 19.50 13.99
C GLU A 250 -4.39 19.40 12.67
N GLY A 251 -4.60 20.36 11.75
CA GLY A 251 -3.89 20.47 10.46
C GLY A 251 -3.10 21.79 10.32
N THR A 252 -2.61 22.34 11.44
CA THR A 252 -2.08 23.70 11.55
C THR A 252 -0.91 24.00 10.61
N PHE A 253 -0.01 23.03 10.41
CA PHE A 253 1.21 23.21 9.62
C PHE A 253 1.12 22.62 8.20
N GLY A 254 -0.07 22.36 7.70
CA GLY A 254 -0.27 21.71 6.39
C GLY A 254 -0.15 20.18 6.44
N VAL A 255 0.03 19.62 7.65
CA VAL A 255 0.07 18.18 7.92
C VAL A 255 -1.00 17.85 8.97
N GLY A 256 -1.77 16.79 8.74
CA GLY A 256 -2.84 16.35 9.64
C GLY A 256 -2.31 15.53 10.81
N TYR A 257 -2.69 15.90 12.03
CA TYR A 257 -2.33 15.23 13.28
C TYR A 257 -3.58 14.73 13.98
N GLY A 258 -3.85 13.43 13.89
CA GLY A 258 -5.00 12.78 14.50
C GLY A 258 -4.61 11.88 15.67
N ILE A 259 -5.35 11.92 16.77
CA ILE A 259 -5.16 11.01 17.91
C ILE A 259 -6.48 10.33 18.27
N CYS A 260 -6.48 9.00 18.19
CA CYS A 260 -7.55 8.13 18.66
C CYS A 260 -7.00 7.04 19.57
N THR A 261 -7.79 6.63 20.58
CA THR A 261 -7.41 5.58 21.52
C THR A 261 -8.48 4.51 21.59
N TYR A 262 -8.05 3.26 21.72
CA TYR A 262 -8.90 2.07 21.73
C TYR A 262 -8.51 1.22 22.93
N VAL A 263 -9.39 1.09 23.90
CA VAL A 263 -9.20 0.20 25.06
C VAL A 263 -10.07 -1.02 24.86
N THR A 264 -9.46 -2.20 24.93
CA THR A 264 -10.18 -3.46 24.71
C THR A 264 -11.10 -3.78 25.88
N CYS A 265 -12.32 -4.22 25.60
CA CYS A 265 -13.34 -4.50 26.63
C CYS A 265 -14.11 -5.80 26.37
N GLY A 266 -13.50 -6.75 25.67
CA GLY A 266 -14.08 -8.07 25.39
C GLY A 266 -13.92 -8.50 23.94
N GLN A 267 -14.68 -9.52 23.56
CA GLN A 267 -14.75 -10.04 22.20
C GLN A 267 -15.96 -9.50 21.47
N ASP A 268 -15.83 -9.33 20.16
CA ASP A 268 -16.91 -9.00 19.23
C ASP A 268 -16.61 -9.67 17.90
N LEU A 269 -17.18 -10.84 17.65
CA LEU A 269 -16.91 -11.66 16.46
C LEU A 269 -17.37 -10.98 15.16
N GLN A 270 -18.25 -9.98 15.23
CA GLN A 270 -18.69 -9.21 14.08
C GLN A 270 -17.65 -8.22 13.59
N ARG A 271 -16.60 -7.96 14.36
CA ARG A 271 -15.48 -7.08 13.98
C ARG A 271 -14.40 -7.83 13.19
N ASN A 272 -14.79 -8.76 12.34
CA ASN A 272 -13.93 -9.52 11.42
C ASN A 272 -13.78 -8.79 10.07
N PHE A 273 -13.28 -7.58 10.11
CA PHE A 273 -13.34 -6.63 8.99
C PHE A 273 -12.64 -7.13 7.71
N LYS A 274 -11.51 -7.84 7.83
CA LYS A 274 -10.85 -8.40 6.66
C LYS A 274 -11.72 -9.47 5.99
N ASP A 275 -12.33 -10.37 6.78
CA ASP A 275 -13.19 -11.43 6.24
C ASP A 275 -14.40 -10.81 5.49
N GLN A 276 -14.99 -9.73 6.06
CA GLN A 276 -16.10 -8.99 5.42
C GLN A 276 -15.65 -8.29 4.13
N TYR A 277 -14.49 -7.66 4.14
CA TYR A 277 -13.89 -7.05 2.95
C TYR A 277 -13.65 -8.09 1.85
N GLU A 278 -13.04 -9.23 2.21
CA GLU A 278 -12.79 -10.33 1.27
C GLU A 278 -14.07 -10.88 0.66
N GLU A 279 -15.12 -11.03 1.46
CA GLU A 279 -16.42 -11.49 0.98
C GLU A 279 -17.07 -10.49 0.01
N LYS A 280 -17.00 -9.19 0.34
CA LYS A 280 -17.47 -8.10 -0.53
C LYS A 280 -16.68 -8.06 -1.84
N GLU A 281 -15.37 -8.18 -1.77
CA GLU A 281 -14.48 -8.13 -2.94
C GLU A 281 -14.71 -9.36 -3.85
N LYS A 282 -14.86 -10.56 -3.29
CA LYS A 282 -15.24 -11.74 -4.08
C LYS A 282 -16.55 -11.55 -4.83
N LYS A 283 -17.56 -10.99 -4.20
CA LYS A 283 -18.84 -10.68 -4.87
C LYS A 283 -18.62 -9.69 -6.01
N ARG A 284 -17.87 -8.61 -5.76
CA ARG A 284 -17.53 -7.60 -6.78
C ARG A 284 -16.82 -8.23 -7.99
N ILE A 285 -15.83 -9.09 -7.74
CA ILE A 285 -15.10 -9.78 -8.82
C ILE A 285 -16.02 -10.71 -9.60
N LEU A 286 -16.90 -11.46 -8.94
CA LEU A 286 -17.88 -12.32 -9.61
C LEU A 286 -18.83 -11.52 -10.52
N GLU A 287 -19.30 -10.35 -10.07
CA GLU A 287 -20.13 -9.46 -10.87
C GLU A 287 -19.37 -8.90 -12.08
N LEU A 288 -18.09 -8.56 -11.91
CA LEU A 288 -17.23 -8.14 -13.02
C LEU A 288 -17.05 -9.26 -14.03
N ARG A 289 -16.76 -10.49 -13.57
CA ARG A 289 -16.60 -11.67 -14.44
C ARG A 289 -17.84 -11.96 -15.28
N GLN A 290 -19.04 -11.72 -14.74
CA GLN A 290 -20.29 -11.89 -15.49
C GLN A 290 -20.48 -10.87 -16.63
N ARG A 291 -19.75 -9.77 -16.59
CA ARG A 291 -19.81 -8.68 -17.58
C ARG A 291 -18.61 -8.67 -18.52
N GLU A 292 -17.64 -9.55 -18.29
CA GLU A 292 -16.47 -9.69 -19.17
C GLU A 292 -16.92 -10.01 -20.60
N ASP A 293 -16.37 -9.28 -21.55
CA ASP A 293 -16.57 -9.60 -22.95
C ASP A 293 -15.73 -10.82 -23.39
N GLU A 294 -15.94 -11.25 -24.61
CA GLU A 294 -15.32 -12.46 -25.16
C GLU A 294 -13.77 -12.38 -25.22
N TYR A 295 -13.19 -11.17 -25.30
CA TYR A 295 -11.74 -10.94 -25.30
C TYR A 295 -11.16 -11.21 -23.91
N VAL A 296 -11.80 -10.68 -22.89
CA VAL A 296 -11.38 -10.87 -21.48
C VAL A 296 -11.65 -12.30 -21.03
N GLN A 297 -12.79 -12.89 -21.41
CA GLN A 297 -13.09 -14.29 -21.11
C GLN A 297 -12.03 -15.25 -21.68
N LEU A 298 -11.58 -15.01 -22.94
CA LEU A 298 -10.51 -15.80 -23.54
C LEU A 298 -9.19 -15.65 -22.79
N ALA A 299 -8.82 -14.43 -22.41
CA ALA A 299 -7.62 -14.18 -21.61
C ALA A 299 -7.68 -14.86 -20.24
N ARG A 300 -8.83 -14.78 -19.56
CA ARG A 300 -9.06 -15.45 -18.27
C ARG A 300 -8.96 -16.95 -18.38
N GLN A 301 -9.61 -17.56 -19.35
CA GLN A 301 -9.53 -18.99 -19.60
C GLN A 301 -8.08 -19.44 -19.82
N ALA A 302 -7.30 -18.68 -20.61
CA ALA A 302 -5.89 -18.96 -20.86
C ALA A 302 -5.06 -18.90 -19.56
N ILE A 303 -5.29 -17.89 -18.70
CA ILE A 303 -4.62 -17.76 -17.42
C ILE A 303 -4.98 -18.95 -16.52
N GLU A 304 -6.27 -19.18 -16.30
CA GLU A 304 -6.76 -20.18 -15.36
C GLU A 304 -6.31 -21.59 -15.73
N GLU A 305 -6.43 -21.97 -17.01
CA GLU A 305 -5.99 -23.27 -17.48
C GLU A 305 -4.48 -23.45 -17.33
N TYR A 306 -3.69 -22.44 -17.72
CA TYR A 306 -2.25 -22.53 -17.62
C TYR A 306 -1.76 -22.58 -16.18
N VAL A 307 -2.33 -21.78 -15.28
CA VAL A 307 -1.95 -21.75 -13.85
C VAL A 307 -2.30 -23.07 -13.17
N ARG A 308 -3.45 -23.69 -13.53
CA ARG A 308 -3.88 -24.97 -12.91
C ARG A 308 -3.16 -26.20 -13.48
N THR A 309 -2.89 -26.22 -14.80
CA THR A 309 -2.44 -27.44 -15.49
C THR A 309 -1.08 -27.33 -16.17
N GLY A 310 -0.58 -26.12 -16.38
CA GLY A 310 0.60 -25.84 -17.20
C GLY A 310 0.33 -25.96 -18.73
N GLN A 311 -0.92 -26.18 -19.13
CA GLN A 311 -1.29 -26.37 -20.53
C GLN A 311 -1.83 -25.08 -21.15
N LYS A 312 -1.47 -24.84 -22.43
CA LYS A 312 -1.99 -23.74 -23.21
C LYS A 312 -3.30 -24.15 -23.87
N ILE A 313 -4.34 -23.32 -23.74
CA ILE A 313 -5.58 -23.52 -24.52
C ILE A 313 -5.37 -23.19 -25.99
N GLN A 314 -6.24 -23.73 -26.82
CA GLN A 314 -6.30 -23.43 -28.26
C GLN A 314 -7.52 -22.58 -28.57
N VAL A 315 -7.44 -21.78 -29.65
CA VAL A 315 -8.60 -21.05 -30.18
C VAL A 315 -9.69 -22.04 -30.55
N THR A 316 -10.90 -21.85 -30.05
CA THR A 316 -12.04 -22.73 -30.38
C THR A 316 -12.82 -22.22 -31.60
N GLU A 317 -13.53 -23.13 -32.31
CA GLU A 317 -14.38 -22.78 -33.44
C GLU A 317 -15.52 -21.80 -33.13
N GLY A 318 -15.83 -21.62 -31.81
CA GLY A 318 -16.84 -20.67 -31.31
C GLY A 318 -16.30 -19.25 -31.02
N SER A 319 -15.00 -19.01 -31.19
CA SER A 319 -14.43 -17.67 -30.94
C SER A 319 -14.92 -16.66 -31.99
N PRO A 320 -15.12 -15.39 -31.60
CA PRO A 320 -15.58 -14.34 -32.50
C PRO A 320 -14.69 -14.20 -33.73
N ARG A 321 -15.28 -14.08 -34.93
CA ARG A 321 -14.53 -13.94 -36.20
C ARG A 321 -13.54 -12.77 -36.13
N GLN A 322 -13.90 -11.66 -35.50
CA GLN A 322 -13.00 -10.51 -35.36
C GLN A 322 -11.69 -10.84 -34.60
N MET A 323 -11.73 -11.74 -33.61
CA MET A 323 -10.50 -12.19 -32.97
C MET A 323 -9.70 -13.19 -33.79
N CYS A 324 -10.35 -13.96 -34.68
CA CYS A 324 -9.71 -15.01 -35.46
C CYS A 324 -9.17 -14.51 -36.81
N ASP A 325 -9.88 -13.58 -37.47
CA ASP A 325 -9.60 -13.14 -38.85
C ASP A 325 -8.65 -11.93 -38.88
N TYR A 326 -8.49 -11.19 -37.77
CA TYR A 326 -7.65 -9.99 -37.69
C TYR A 326 -6.42 -10.19 -36.84
N ARG A 327 -5.40 -9.38 -37.13
CA ARG A 327 -4.13 -9.36 -36.38
C ARG A 327 -3.90 -7.98 -35.83
N ALA A 328 -3.53 -7.91 -34.56
CA ALA A 328 -3.19 -6.67 -33.85
C ALA A 328 -2.18 -6.95 -32.74
N GLY A 329 -1.48 -5.91 -32.25
CA GLY A 329 -0.80 -5.97 -30.99
C GLY A 329 -1.83 -6.05 -29.86
N VAL A 330 -1.53 -6.78 -28.80
CA VAL A 330 -2.42 -6.97 -27.66
C VAL A 330 -1.64 -6.85 -26.36
N PHE A 331 -2.20 -6.17 -25.36
CA PHE A 331 -1.73 -6.24 -23.98
C PHE A 331 -2.76 -6.93 -23.12
N VAL A 332 -2.30 -7.79 -22.22
CA VAL A 332 -3.13 -8.39 -21.18
C VAL A 332 -2.63 -7.93 -19.83
N SER A 333 -3.51 -7.30 -19.07
CA SER A 333 -3.23 -6.82 -17.71
C SER A 333 -4.00 -7.64 -16.70
N ILE A 334 -3.33 -8.04 -15.64
CA ILE A 334 -3.87 -8.75 -14.50
C ILE A 334 -3.73 -7.85 -13.29
N LYS A 335 -4.83 -7.64 -12.56
CA LYS A 335 -4.80 -6.91 -11.27
C LYS A 335 -5.36 -7.79 -10.16
N LYS A 336 -4.83 -7.57 -8.95
CA LYS A 336 -5.31 -8.16 -7.69
C LYS A 336 -5.49 -7.04 -6.68
N GLU A 337 -6.66 -6.94 -6.06
CA GLU A 337 -6.99 -5.86 -5.12
C GLU A 337 -6.73 -4.45 -5.69
N GLY A 338 -7.04 -4.25 -6.99
CA GLY A 338 -6.81 -3.01 -7.71
C GLY A 338 -5.35 -2.79 -8.18
N ARG A 339 -4.38 -3.52 -7.65
CA ARG A 339 -2.95 -3.39 -7.93
C ARG A 339 -2.54 -4.23 -9.13
N LEU A 340 -1.56 -3.74 -9.90
CA LEU A 340 -0.99 -4.51 -11.01
C LEU A 340 -0.34 -5.80 -10.47
N ARG A 341 -0.72 -6.95 -11.07
CA ARG A 341 -0.19 -8.28 -10.73
C ARG A 341 0.55 -8.95 -11.90
N GLY A 342 0.36 -8.47 -13.11
CA GLY A 342 1.05 -8.86 -14.31
C GLY A 342 0.54 -8.08 -15.51
N CYS A 343 1.43 -7.74 -16.44
CA CYS A 343 1.05 -7.08 -17.67
C CYS A 343 2.11 -7.35 -18.74
N ILE A 344 1.75 -8.10 -19.75
CA ILE A 344 2.59 -8.38 -20.91
C ILE A 344 1.79 -8.12 -22.18
N GLY A 345 2.47 -7.65 -23.21
CA GLY A 345 1.85 -7.41 -24.50
C GLY A 345 2.85 -7.25 -25.63
N THR A 346 2.30 -7.17 -26.83
CA THR A 346 3.01 -6.98 -28.08
C THR A 346 2.56 -5.70 -28.75
N ILE A 347 3.48 -4.91 -29.27
CA ILE A 347 3.19 -3.63 -29.96
C ILE A 347 2.62 -3.90 -31.35
N GLN A 348 3.07 -4.98 -31.98
CA GLN A 348 2.64 -5.44 -33.32
C GLN A 348 2.24 -6.90 -33.22
N ALA A 349 1.35 -7.32 -34.08
CA ALA A 349 0.93 -8.71 -34.18
C ALA A 349 2.11 -9.63 -34.51
N VAL A 350 2.41 -10.57 -33.62
CA VAL A 350 3.43 -11.62 -33.83
C VAL A 350 2.79 -13.01 -34.02
N ARG A 351 1.50 -13.13 -33.75
CA ARG A 351 0.71 -14.38 -33.96
C ARG A 351 -0.19 -14.26 -35.17
N GLN A 352 -0.90 -15.35 -35.51
CA GLN A 352 -1.74 -15.42 -36.70
C GLN A 352 -3.07 -14.67 -36.52
N SER A 353 -3.51 -14.48 -35.27
CA SER A 353 -4.77 -13.80 -34.94
C SER A 353 -4.68 -13.07 -33.59
N ILE A 354 -5.64 -12.14 -33.36
CA ILE A 354 -5.81 -11.48 -32.04
C ILE A 354 -6.07 -12.52 -30.95
N ALA A 355 -6.84 -13.57 -31.21
CA ALA A 355 -7.11 -14.63 -30.24
C ALA A 355 -5.83 -15.35 -29.79
N GLU A 356 -4.95 -15.69 -30.72
CA GLU A 356 -3.66 -16.30 -30.37
C GLU A 356 -2.75 -15.34 -29.61
N GLU A 357 -2.79 -14.05 -29.95
CA GLU A 357 -2.04 -13.00 -29.27
C GLU A 357 -2.52 -12.84 -27.81
N ILE A 358 -3.84 -12.84 -27.58
CA ILE A 358 -4.45 -12.80 -26.26
C ILE A 358 -3.97 -13.99 -25.41
N ILE A 359 -4.11 -15.21 -25.94
CA ILE A 359 -3.74 -16.43 -25.19
C ILE A 359 -2.27 -16.39 -24.75
N GLU A 360 -1.36 -16.05 -25.66
CA GLU A 360 0.07 -16.02 -25.36
C GLU A 360 0.45 -14.93 -24.35
N ASN A 361 -0.12 -13.72 -24.54
CA ASN A 361 0.16 -12.60 -23.66
C ASN A 361 -0.49 -12.78 -22.29
N ALA A 362 -1.67 -13.41 -22.19
CA ALA A 362 -2.33 -13.78 -20.95
C ALA A 362 -1.48 -14.75 -20.12
N ILE A 363 -0.98 -15.81 -20.74
CA ILE A 363 -0.07 -16.77 -20.10
C ILE A 363 1.23 -16.08 -19.68
N SER A 364 1.78 -15.22 -20.54
CA SER A 364 3.03 -14.50 -20.23
C SER A 364 2.84 -13.51 -19.09
N ALA A 365 1.72 -12.80 -19.04
CA ALA A 365 1.40 -11.89 -17.94
C ALA A 365 1.25 -12.63 -16.59
N ALA A 366 0.69 -13.84 -16.62
CA ALA A 366 0.53 -14.65 -15.40
C ALA A 366 1.81 -15.36 -14.94
N SER A 367 2.77 -15.66 -15.83
CA SER A 367 3.85 -16.57 -15.51
C SER A 367 5.27 -16.08 -15.84
N ARG A 368 5.40 -15.04 -16.68
CA ARG A 368 6.68 -14.60 -17.25
C ARG A 368 6.94 -13.09 -17.12
N ASP A 369 6.10 -12.36 -16.41
CA ASP A 369 6.36 -10.95 -16.13
C ASP A 369 7.51 -10.86 -15.11
N PRO A 370 8.67 -10.28 -15.47
CA PRO A 370 9.85 -10.30 -14.60
C PRO A 370 9.70 -9.47 -13.32
N ARG A 371 8.65 -8.67 -13.23
CA ARG A 371 8.35 -7.84 -12.04
C ARG A 371 7.66 -8.63 -10.93
N PHE A 372 7.09 -9.79 -11.25
CA PHE A 372 6.24 -10.57 -10.34
C PHE A 372 6.62 -12.05 -10.37
N SER A 373 6.42 -12.73 -9.24
CA SER A 373 6.41 -14.20 -9.22
C SER A 373 5.24 -14.75 -10.04
N PRO A 374 5.32 -15.96 -10.58
CA PRO A 374 4.18 -16.58 -11.27
C PRO A 374 2.91 -16.59 -10.40
N VAL A 375 1.77 -16.35 -11.05
CA VAL A 375 0.45 -16.39 -10.39
C VAL A 375 0.21 -17.80 -9.86
N LYS A 376 -0.24 -17.89 -8.60
CA LYS A 376 -0.60 -19.14 -7.93
C LYS A 376 -2.10 -19.45 -8.09
N THR A 377 -2.48 -20.71 -7.94
CA THR A 377 -3.88 -21.15 -8.06
C THR A 377 -4.81 -20.43 -7.08
N GLU A 378 -4.33 -20.17 -5.85
CA GLU A 378 -5.10 -19.50 -4.80
C GLU A 378 -5.41 -18.02 -5.12
N GLU A 379 -4.69 -17.43 -6.07
CA GLU A 379 -4.91 -16.04 -6.49
C GLU A 379 -6.01 -15.92 -7.54
N LEU A 380 -6.33 -16.98 -8.28
CA LEU A 380 -7.20 -16.93 -9.46
C LEU A 380 -8.56 -16.29 -9.19
N ASP A 381 -9.15 -16.53 -8.03
CA ASP A 381 -10.45 -15.99 -7.63
C ASP A 381 -10.42 -14.48 -7.32
N TRP A 382 -9.23 -13.93 -7.15
CA TRP A 382 -8.99 -12.53 -6.79
C TRP A 382 -8.55 -11.66 -7.96
N LEU A 383 -8.40 -12.26 -9.16
CA LEU A 383 -7.88 -11.55 -10.32
C LEU A 383 -8.98 -10.86 -11.11
N THR A 384 -8.72 -9.63 -11.50
CA THR A 384 -9.40 -8.95 -12.61
C THR A 384 -8.47 -8.89 -13.80
N VAL A 385 -9.03 -9.06 -15.00
CA VAL A 385 -8.30 -9.12 -16.24
C VAL A 385 -8.83 -8.05 -17.18
N SER A 386 -7.95 -7.43 -17.94
CA SER A 386 -8.32 -6.54 -19.04
C SER A 386 -7.45 -6.84 -20.26
N VAL A 387 -8.01 -6.59 -21.44
CA VAL A 387 -7.34 -6.80 -22.73
C VAL A 387 -7.36 -5.49 -23.52
N ASP A 388 -6.19 -5.00 -23.90
CA ASP A 388 -6.04 -3.83 -24.77
C ASP A 388 -5.64 -4.30 -26.18
N VAL A 389 -6.50 -4.07 -27.15
CA VAL A 389 -6.22 -4.33 -28.59
C VAL A 389 -5.75 -3.04 -29.22
N LEU A 390 -4.55 -3.05 -29.80
CA LEU A 390 -3.93 -1.88 -30.39
C LEU A 390 -4.40 -1.69 -31.83
N GLY A 391 -4.80 -0.48 -32.16
CA GLY A 391 -5.02 -0.04 -33.51
C GLY A 391 -3.71 0.18 -34.29
N ASP A 392 -3.83 0.51 -35.55
CA ASP A 392 -2.67 0.84 -36.38
C ASP A 392 -1.95 2.07 -35.90
N THR A 393 -0.61 2.05 -35.99
CA THR A 393 0.21 3.20 -35.63
C THR A 393 0.24 4.23 -36.76
N GLU A 394 0.11 5.51 -36.40
CA GLU A 394 0.20 6.68 -37.28
C GLU A 394 1.39 7.54 -36.89
N LYS A 395 2.30 7.84 -37.83
CA LYS A 395 3.39 8.80 -37.59
C LYS A 395 2.86 10.20 -37.40
N ILE A 396 3.39 10.88 -36.37
CA ILE A 396 3.09 12.27 -36.08
C ILE A 396 4.36 13.12 -36.05
N ASP A 397 4.23 14.38 -36.47
CA ASP A 397 5.34 15.34 -36.55
C ASP A 397 5.48 16.24 -35.33
N SER A 398 4.45 16.26 -34.45
CA SER A 398 4.43 17.07 -33.24
C SER A 398 3.72 16.36 -32.08
N PRO A 399 4.19 16.55 -30.83
CA PRO A 399 3.48 16.12 -29.63
C PRO A 399 2.06 16.70 -29.50
N ASP A 400 1.76 17.85 -30.11
CA ASP A 400 0.43 18.49 -30.05
C ASP A 400 -0.68 17.63 -30.71
N LYS A 401 -0.29 16.61 -31.46
CA LYS A 401 -1.21 15.62 -32.05
C LYS A 401 -1.55 14.46 -31.13
N LEU A 402 -1.02 14.44 -29.90
CA LEU A 402 -1.32 13.47 -28.89
C LEU A 402 -2.42 13.98 -27.94
N ASP A 403 -3.13 13.05 -27.36
CA ASP A 403 -4.07 13.23 -26.25
C ASP A 403 -3.88 12.01 -25.37
N VAL A 404 -3.39 12.20 -24.15
CA VAL A 404 -3.03 11.13 -23.21
C VAL A 404 -4.18 10.20 -22.87
N ARG A 405 -5.42 10.67 -23.01
CA ARG A 405 -6.62 9.88 -22.72
C ARG A 405 -7.06 9.05 -23.91
N ARG A 406 -6.75 9.50 -25.13
CA ARG A 406 -7.20 8.86 -26.37
C ARG A 406 -6.11 8.06 -27.06
N TYR A 407 -4.89 8.61 -27.12
CA TYR A 407 -3.81 8.01 -27.91
C TYR A 407 -2.70 7.46 -27.03
N GLY A 408 -2.29 6.22 -27.31
CA GLY A 408 -0.99 5.74 -26.92
C GLY A 408 0.11 6.38 -27.78
N VAL A 409 1.33 6.42 -27.24
CA VAL A 409 2.52 6.93 -27.93
C VAL A 409 3.55 5.83 -28.13
N VAL A 410 4.15 5.79 -29.32
CA VAL A 410 5.37 5.03 -29.60
C VAL A 410 6.50 6.04 -29.85
N VAL A 411 7.61 5.87 -29.14
CA VAL A 411 8.83 6.65 -29.33
C VAL A 411 9.91 5.78 -29.94
N THR A 412 10.57 6.27 -30.99
CA THR A 412 11.62 5.51 -31.68
C THR A 412 12.90 6.35 -31.85
N LYS A 413 14.06 5.77 -31.52
CA LYS A 413 15.39 6.32 -31.78
C LYS A 413 16.33 5.21 -32.25
N GLY A 414 16.59 5.14 -33.55
CA GLY A 414 17.37 4.05 -34.12
C GLY A 414 16.70 2.69 -33.90
N TYR A 415 17.37 1.78 -33.18
CA TYR A 415 16.81 0.46 -32.85
C TYR A 415 16.01 0.43 -31.52
N LYS A 416 16.06 1.51 -30.77
CA LYS A 416 15.31 1.62 -29.51
C LYS A 416 13.88 2.05 -29.76
N ARG A 417 12.94 1.31 -29.24
CA ARG A 417 11.50 1.60 -29.35
C ARG A 417 10.80 1.38 -28.04
N GLY A 418 10.02 2.34 -27.61
CA GLY A 418 9.21 2.28 -26.37
C GLY A 418 7.80 2.72 -26.63
N LEU A 419 6.88 2.22 -25.82
CA LEU A 419 5.46 2.48 -25.94
C LEU A 419 4.86 2.78 -24.57
N LEU A 420 3.89 3.71 -24.57
CA LEU A 420 2.97 3.89 -23.46
C LEU A 420 1.52 3.90 -23.96
N LEU A 421 0.66 3.15 -23.28
CA LEU A 421 -0.78 3.08 -23.59
C LEU A 421 -1.47 4.39 -23.23
N PRO A 422 -2.65 4.69 -23.78
CA PRO A 422 -3.45 5.84 -23.37
C PRO A 422 -4.16 5.60 -22.04
N ASN A 423 -4.62 6.68 -21.44
CA ASN A 423 -5.49 6.68 -20.26
C ASN A 423 -4.95 5.82 -19.11
N LEU A 424 -3.69 6.04 -18.77
CA LEU A 424 -3.05 5.41 -17.63
C LEU A 424 -3.15 6.32 -16.40
N GLU A 425 -3.44 5.73 -15.26
CA GLU A 425 -3.48 6.39 -13.96
C GLU A 425 -2.11 7.00 -13.63
N GLY A 426 -2.09 8.26 -13.17
CA GLY A 426 -0.85 8.99 -12.87
C GLY A 426 -0.08 9.50 -14.10
N VAL A 427 -0.70 9.53 -15.31
CA VAL A 427 -0.13 10.11 -16.53
C VAL A 427 -1.14 11.11 -17.10
N ASP A 428 -0.97 12.38 -16.74
CA ASP A 428 -1.95 13.41 -17.04
C ASP A 428 -1.52 14.35 -18.18
N THR A 429 -0.23 14.33 -18.57
CA THR A 429 0.30 15.19 -19.63
C THR A 429 0.99 14.39 -20.74
N VAL A 430 1.02 14.98 -21.94
CA VAL A 430 1.70 14.41 -23.11
C VAL A 430 3.21 14.29 -22.88
N GLU A 431 3.78 15.26 -22.18
CA GLU A 431 5.20 15.30 -21.82
C GLU A 431 5.57 14.11 -20.93
N GLU A 432 4.77 13.85 -19.90
CA GLU A 432 4.95 12.68 -19.01
C GLU A 432 4.81 11.38 -19.79
N GLN A 433 3.79 11.27 -20.66
CA GLN A 433 3.58 10.09 -21.48
C GLN A 433 4.80 9.78 -22.34
N ILE A 434 5.35 10.79 -23.01
CA ILE A 434 6.56 10.67 -23.86
C ILE A 434 7.78 10.33 -23.00
N ALA A 435 7.95 10.97 -21.85
CA ALA A 435 9.08 10.75 -20.96
C ALA A 435 9.12 9.31 -20.45
N ILE A 436 7.98 8.77 -20.01
CA ILE A 436 7.85 7.38 -19.55
C ILE A 436 8.12 6.39 -20.71
N ALA A 437 7.59 6.67 -21.91
CA ALA A 437 7.86 5.84 -23.08
C ALA A 437 9.35 5.81 -23.45
N LYS A 438 10.05 6.94 -23.38
CA LYS A 438 11.51 7.05 -23.57
C LYS A 438 12.26 6.24 -22.51
N GLN A 439 11.90 6.39 -21.22
CA GLN A 439 12.51 5.65 -20.13
C GLN A 439 12.41 4.13 -20.34
N LYS A 440 11.22 3.64 -20.72
CA LYS A 440 11.01 2.21 -21.03
C LYS A 440 11.90 1.71 -22.16
N ALA A 441 12.20 2.55 -23.13
CA ALA A 441 13.09 2.23 -24.25
C ALA A 441 14.59 2.41 -23.94
N GLY A 442 14.95 2.93 -22.78
CA GLY A 442 16.33 3.34 -22.49
C GLY A 442 16.82 4.47 -23.39
N ILE A 443 15.93 5.39 -23.78
CA ILE A 443 16.22 6.61 -24.56
C ILE A 443 16.40 7.76 -23.56
N GLY A 444 17.40 8.62 -23.79
CA GLY A 444 17.65 9.78 -22.94
C GLY A 444 16.50 10.79 -22.99
N GLU A 445 16.21 11.45 -21.88
CA GLU A 445 15.10 12.42 -21.73
C GLU A 445 15.13 13.51 -22.81
N HIS A 446 16.29 14.09 -23.08
CA HIS A 446 16.48 15.17 -24.06
C HIS A 446 16.71 14.68 -25.50
N ASP A 447 16.68 13.38 -25.74
CA ASP A 447 16.89 12.82 -27.07
C ASP A 447 15.73 13.13 -27.98
N LYS A 448 16.02 13.51 -29.24
CA LYS A 448 15.01 13.59 -30.29
C LYS A 448 14.57 12.20 -30.69
N VAL A 449 13.27 11.99 -30.82
CA VAL A 449 12.63 10.74 -31.17
C VAL A 449 11.64 10.92 -32.33
N GLU A 450 11.43 9.89 -33.10
CA GLU A 450 10.24 9.80 -33.96
C GLU A 450 9.05 9.41 -33.08
N LEU A 451 7.90 10.03 -33.38
CA LEU A 451 6.66 9.79 -32.65
C LEU A 451 5.63 9.10 -33.58
N GLU A 452 4.98 8.10 -33.02
CA GLU A 452 3.78 7.49 -33.61
C GLU A 452 2.70 7.48 -32.52
N ARG A 453 1.44 7.65 -32.93
CA ARG A 453 0.27 7.49 -32.06
C ARG A 453 -0.56 6.30 -32.53
N PHE A 454 -1.37 5.75 -31.63
CA PHE A 454 -2.32 4.68 -31.90
C PHE A 454 -3.50 4.76 -30.96
N GLU A 455 -4.65 4.28 -31.40
CA GLU A 455 -5.81 4.09 -30.53
C GLU A 455 -5.77 2.71 -29.90
N VAL A 456 -6.47 2.54 -28.79
CA VAL A 456 -6.61 1.27 -28.09
C VAL A 456 -8.09 0.99 -27.85
N VAL A 457 -8.52 -0.20 -28.19
CA VAL A 457 -9.80 -0.73 -27.74
C VAL A 457 -9.57 -1.53 -26.48
N ARG A 458 -10.05 -0.99 -25.36
CA ARG A 458 -9.92 -1.63 -24.06
C ARG A 458 -11.16 -2.45 -23.75
N HIS A 459 -10.94 -3.73 -23.47
CA HIS A 459 -11.93 -4.73 -23.09
C HIS A 459 -11.84 -5.00 -21.58
N HIS A 460 -12.99 -5.09 -20.94
CA HIS A 460 -13.13 -5.31 -19.51
C HIS A 460 -14.06 -6.47 -19.19
#